data_9b484f54c790cfef7036c3b9de028d8f
#
_entry.id   9b484f54c790cfef7036c3b9de028d8f
#
_cell.length_a   1.000
_cell.length_b   1.000
_cell.length_c   1.000
_cell.angle_alpha   90.00
_cell.angle_beta   90.00
_cell.angle_gamma   90.00
#
_symmetry.space_group_name_H-M   'P 1'
#
loop_
_entity.id
_entity.type
_entity.pdbx_description
1 polymer ?
#
loop_
_entity_poly.entity_id
_entity_poly.type
_entity_poly.pdbx_seq_one_letter_code
_entity_poly.pdbx_strand_id
1 'polypeptide(L)'
;MSEVRTRILVVSGAFPSSTDPSRGLFVHQRVRALSKIPGIDVRVIAPTPWAPPIESVPKWRAYSKMPRSEVFRELAIERPRYFLPPKVGGYFHPKFMYPALLKSARKLHQEFPFDLIDAHFVYATGVAATKVAKTLGVPICLTGRGEDMIRFPSMPFKGKSIRWALSNADAFVGVSDQISQAMVTHGARPERVTTIANGVDIEQFVPQSQIECCKSLGLPTDRKILITVGDRLELKGFHIIVEALPEILKTHPDAMYVCVGGPGRHGRDYTNEIQSRIDRLGLGDRVLLAGPRDHSELVRWYNAADLYVLASSREGSPNVLLESLACGLPAVATRVGGAPDELESTGFGMVMSERTPQAAAKTISAGLTKNWDRSEIRRGMTGRSWGHIAEAVFLHLSQLLPGLKPIAESVPVVESI
;
A
#
# COMPACT_ATOMS: atom_id res chain seq x y z
N MET A 1 -3.57 -38.17 -13.16
CA MET A 1 -3.23 -37.02 -13.99
C MET A 1 -2.69 -35.96 -13.06
N SER A 2 -1.42 -35.56 -13.19
CA SER A 2 -0.86 -34.47 -12.38
C SER A 2 -1.63 -33.18 -12.71
N GLU A 3 -2.26 -32.55 -11.72
CA GLU A 3 -2.86 -31.24 -11.89
C GLU A 3 -1.80 -30.29 -12.46
N VAL A 4 -2.12 -29.66 -13.57
CA VAL A 4 -1.24 -28.61 -14.16
C VAL A 4 -1.22 -27.46 -13.18
N ARG A 5 -0.07 -27.24 -12.52
CA ARG A 5 0.12 -26.15 -11.57
C ARG A 5 0.69 -24.94 -12.27
N THR A 6 0.08 -23.79 -12.03
CA THR A 6 0.62 -22.51 -12.48
C THR A 6 1.72 -22.04 -11.53
N ARG A 7 2.91 -21.81 -12.05
CA ARG A 7 4.08 -21.37 -11.29
C ARG A 7 4.37 -19.90 -11.53
N ILE A 8 4.30 -19.11 -10.47
CA ILE A 8 4.44 -17.66 -10.54
C ILE A 8 5.71 -17.22 -9.83
N LEU A 9 6.59 -16.50 -10.52
CA LEU A 9 7.69 -15.80 -9.90
C LEU A 9 7.22 -14.37 -9.53
N VAL A 10 7.17 -14.07 -8.23
CA VAL A 10 6.93 -12.71 -7.75
C VAL A 10 8.25 -11.99 -7.55
N VAL A 11 8.35 -10.77 -8.08
CA VAL A 11 9.54 -9.90 -7.93
C VAL A 11 9.14 -8.60 -7.26
N SER A 12 9.71 -8.31 -6.08
CA SER A 12 9.43 -7.06 -5.35
C SER A 12 10.66 -6.54 -4.61
N GLY A 13 11.02 -5.29 -4.82
CA GLY A 13 12.09 -4.60 -4.07
C GLY A 13 11.70 -4.21 -2.65
N ALA A 14 10.41 -4.20 -2.34
CA ALA A 14 9.87 -4.02 -0.99
C ALA A 14 9.07 -5.27 -0.60
N PHE A 15 9.67 -6.10 0.23
CA PHE A 15 9.07 -7.33 0.74
C PHE A 15 9.52 -7.56 2.20
N PRO A 16 8.66 -8.04 3.10
CA PRO A 16 9.01 -8.18 4.52
C PRO A 16 10.09 -9.24 4.74
N SER A 17 10.77 -9.11 5.86
CA SER A 17 11.76 -10.07 6.34
C SER A 17 11.63 -10.27 7.85
N SER A 18 12.28 -11.28 8.38
CA SER A 18 12.38 -11.48 9.83
C SER A 18 12.97 -10.27 10.58
N THR A 19 13.81 -9.46 9.91
CA THR A 19 14.44 -8.27 10.47
C THR A 19 13.67 -6.96 10.18
N ASP A 20 12.72 -6.98 9.25
CA ASP A 20 11.84 -5.84 8.90
C ASP A 20 10.45 -6.35 8.45
N PRO A 21 9.59 -6.78 9.39
CA PRO A 21 8.34 -7.49 9.09
C PRO A 21 7.26 -6.59 8.48
N SER A 22 7.39 -5.27 8.54
CA SER A 22 6.39 -4.33 8.01
C SER A 22 6.75 -3.80 6.61
N ARG A 23 7.96 -4.06 6.10
CA ARG A 23 8.40 -3.60 4.78
C ARG A 23 7.62 -4.27 3.66
N GLY A 24 6.76 -3.52 2.98
CA GLY A 24 5.95 -4.06 1.87
C GLY A 24 4.97 -5.15 2.30
N LEU A 25 4.44 -5.05 3.52
CA LEU A 25 3.51 -6.02 4.09
C LEU A 25 2.29 -6.28 3.17
N PHE A 26 1.77 -5.24 2.52
CA PHE A 26 0.65 -5.35 1.58
C PHE A 26 1.00 -6.18 0.33
N VAL A 27 2.26 -6.16 -0.13
CA VAL A 27 2.70 -7.06 -1.22
C VAL A 27 2.70 -8.50 -0.73
N HIS A 28 3.25 -8.73 0.46
CA HIS A 28 3.26 -10.06 1.07
C HIS A 28 1.84 -10.62 1.27
N GLN A 29 0.90 -9.81 1.78
CA GLN A 29 -0.48 -10.23 2.01
C GLN A 29 -1.15 -10.67 0.70
N ARG A 30 -1.00 -9.88 -0.39
CA ARG A 30 -1.49 -10.26 -1.72
C ARG A 30 -0.85 -11.56 -2.22
N VAL A 31 0.47 -11.68 -2.12
CA VAL A 31 1.21 -12.85 -2.61
C VAL A 31 0.89 -14.11 -1.80
N ARG A 32 0.77 -13.97 -0.48
CA ARG A 32 0.34 -15.06 0.40
C ARG A 32 -1.09 -15.52 0.07
N ALA A 33 -2.00 -14.60 -0.19
CA ALA A 33 -3.35 -14.96 -0.62
C ALA A 33 -3.33 -15.66 -1.99
N LEU A 34 -2.53 -15.17 -2.94
CA LEU A 34 -2.36 -15.79 -4.26
C LEU A 34 -1.82 -17.23 -4.14
N SER A 35 -0.85 -17.48 -3.24
CA SER A 35 -0.28 -18.83 -3.04
C SER A 35 -1.25 -19.82 -2.39
N LYS A 36 -2.39 -19.35 -1.86
CA LYS A 36 -3.45 -20.20 -1.29
C LYS A 36 -4.49 -20.64 -2.30
N ILE A 37 -4.47 -20.08 -3.51
CA ILE A 37 -5.38 -20.50 -4.59
C ILE A 37 -4.95 -21.92 -5.05
N PRO A 38 -5.86 -22.90 -5.09
CA PRO A 38 -5.54 -24.26 -5.55
C PRO A 38 -4.89 -24.26 -6.94
N GLY A 39 -3.85 -25.07 -7.12
CA GLY A 39 -3.14 -25.18 -8.39
C GLY A 39 -2.14 -24.03 -8.67
N ILE A 40 -1.89 -23.13 -7.72
CA ILE A 40 -0.89 -22.06 -7.86
C ILE A 40 0.30 -22.30 -6.93
N ASP A 41 1.49 -22.31 -7.51
CA ASP A 41 2.75 -22.30 -6.79
C ASP A 41 3.46 -20.95 -6.95
N VAL A 42 3.93 -20.35 -5.85
CA VAL A 42 4.58 -19.04 -5.85
C VAL A 42 5.99 -19.14 -5.27
N ARG A 43 6.93 -18.45 -5.91
CA ARG A 43 8.26 -18.15 -5.37
C ARG A 43 8.53 -16.66 -5.42
N VAL A 44 9.31 -16.15 -4.48
CA VAL A 44 9.57 -14.72 -4.35
C VAL A 44 11.05 -14.41 -4.49
N ILE A 45 11.40 -13.49 -5.37
CA ILE A 45 12.71 -12.85 -5.38
C ILE A 45 12.54 -11.39 -4.95
N ALA A 46 13.21 -11.00 -3.85
CA ALA A 46 13.19 -9.64 -3.29
C ALA A 46 14.61 -9.01 -3.39
N PRO A 47 15.00 -8.47 -4.57
CA PRO A 47 16.34 -7.94 -4.76
C PRO A 47 16.65 -6.86 -3.72
N THR A 48 17.78 -7.00 -3.04
CA THR A 48 18.14 -6.12 -1.92
C THR A 48 19.49 -5.48 -2.18
N PRO A 49 19.64 -4.15 -2.06
CA PRO A 49 20.93 -3.51 -2.16
C PRO A 49 21.93 -4.11 -1.17
N TRP A 50 23.14 -4.37 -1.65
CA TRP A 50 24.23 -4.66 -0.74
C TRP A 50 24.61 -3.40 0.02
N ALA A 51 24.84 -3.53 1.30
CA ALA A 51 25.29 -2.45 2.15
C ALA A 51 26.28 -2.98 3.19
N PRO A 52 27.36 -2.23 3.49
CA PRO A 52 28.24 -2.58 4.60
C PRO A 52 27.48 -2.46 5.94
N PRO A 53 27.87 -3.24 6.95
CA PRO A 53 27.19 -3.24 8.26
C PRO A 53 27.62 -2.04 9.12
N ILE A 54 27.35 -0.82 8.64
CA ILE A 54 27.68 0.42 9.33
C ILE A 54 26.51 0.82 10.23
N GLU A 55 26.69 0.71 11.54
CA GLU A 55 25.65 0.94 12.55
C GLU A 55 25.11 2.39 12.56
N SER A 56 25.96 3.38 12.27
CA SER A 56 25.60 4.80 12.22
C SER A 56 24.70 5.16 11.02
N VAL A 57 24.53 4.27 10.04
CA VAL A 57 23.66 4.47 8.88
C VAL A 57 22.48 3.51 8.95
N PRO A 58 21.32 3.92 9.51
CA PRO A 58 20.19 3.02 9.79
C PRO A 58 19.74 2.18 8.60
N LYS A 59 19.70 2.79 7.40
CA LYS A 59 19.32 2.11 6.17
C LYS A 59 20.31 1.01 5.77
N TRP A 60 21.60 1.23 5.93
CA TRP A 60 22.62 0.23 5.61
C TRP A 60 22.61 -0.90 6.64
N ARG A 61 22.47 -0.56 7.92
CA ARG A 61 22.27 -1.53 8.99
C ARG A 61 21.08 -2.44 8.71
N ALA A 62 19.93 -1.88 8.32
CA ALA A 62 18.75 -2.66 7.97
C ALA A 62 18.99 -3.62 6.80
N TYR A 63 19.62 -3.15 5.71
CA TYR A 63 19.91 -4.00 4.56
C TYR A 63 20.96 -5.08 4.87
N SER A 64 21.99 -4.78 5.64
CA SER A 64 23.05 -5.74 5.97
C SER A 64 22.53 -6.90 6.81
N LYS A 65 21.56 -6.65 7.69
CA LYS A 65 20.93 -7.65 8.57
C LYS A 65 19.88 -8.52 7.90
N MET A 66 19.35 -8.14 6.74
CA MET A 66 18.37 -8.97 6.03
C MET A 66 18.96 -10.32 5.61
N PRO A 67 18.29 -11.45 5.83
CA PRO A 67 18.78 -12.75 5.38
C PRO A 67 18.80 -12.83 3.83
N ARG A 68 19.73 -13.62 3.27
CA ARG A 68 19.81 -13.83 1.80
C ARG A 68 18.69 -14.73 1.29
N SER A 69 18.22 -15.62 2.13
CA SER A 69 17.06 -16.48 1.87
C SER A 69 16.39 -16.79 3.20
N GLU A 70 15.08 -16.90 3.18
CA GLU A 70 14.27 -17.30 4.34
C GLU A 70 12.90 -17.81 3.88
N VAL A 71 12.23 -18.54 4.75
CA VAL A 71 10.78 -18.75 4.67
C VAL A 71 10.14 -17.78 5.67
N PHE A 72 9.36 -16.83 5.16
CA PHE A 72 8.67 -15.86 5.98
C PHE A 72 7.17 -15.98 5.77
N ARG A 73 6.44 -16.34 6.84
CA ARG A 73 4.98 -16.52 6.80
C ARG A 73 4.51 -17.30 5.56
N GLU A 74 5.03 -18.53 5.42
CA GLU A 74 4.70 -19.53 4.38
C GLU A 74 5.34 -19.30 3.00
N LEU A 75 5.94 -18.15 2.73
CA LEU A 75 6.57 -17.84 1.44
C LEU A 75 8.09 -18.02 1.48
N ALA A 76 8.61 -18.75 0.49
CA ALA A 76 10.05 -18.86 0.26
C ALA A 76 10.56 -17.64 -0.50
N ILE A 77 11.53 -16.93 0.07
CA ILE A 77 12.03 -15.65 -0.41
C ILE A 77 13.54 -15.73 -0.63
N GLU A 78 13.99 -15.37 -1.82
CA GLU A 78 15.40 -15.12 -2.12
C GLU A 78 15.69 -13.64 -2.20
N ARG A 79 16.85 -13.19 -1.67
CA ARG A 79 17.28 -11.78 -1.72
C ARG A 79 18.65 -11.64 -2.38
N PRO A 80 18.73 -11.71 -3.71
CA PRO A 80 19.98 -11.45 -4.40
C PRO A 80 20.49 -10.06 -4.09
N ARG A 81 21.80 -9.99 -3.74
CA ARG A 81 22.45 -8.73 -3.40
C ARG A 81 23.02 -8.07 -4.65
N TYR A 82 22.82 -6.79 -4.79
CA TYR A 82 23.41 -6.00 -5.85
C TYR A 82 24.02 -4.70 -5.29
N PHE A 83 25.10 -4.26 -5.91
CA PHE A 83 25.72 -3.00 -5.54
C PHE A 83 24.89 -1.82 -6.06
N LEU A 84 24.63 -0.85 -5.20
CA LEU A 84 23.91 0.38 -5.56
C LEU A 84 24.77 1.58 -5.11
N PRO A 85 25.48 2.25 -6.03
CA PRO A 85 26.33 3.39 -5.69
C PRO A 85 25.52 4.47 -4.97
N PRO A 86 26.00 5.01 -3.84
CA PRO A 86 25.40 6.17 -3.20
C PRO A 86 25.27 7.37 -4.16
N LYS A 87 24.30 8.24 -3.92
CA LYS A 87 23.98 9.46 -4.70
C LYS A 87 23.58 9.25 -6.14
N VAL A 88 24.34 8.49 -6.94
CA VAL A 88 24.06 8.27 -8.39
C VAL A 88 23.25 7.01 -8.70
N GLY A 89 23.32 5.99 -7.84
CA GLY A 89 22.65 4.71 -8.06
C GLY A 89 21.12 4.81 -8.20
N GLY A 90 20.51 5.80 -7.56
CA GLY A 90 19.08 6.03 -7.65
C GLY A 90 18.55 6.36 -9.04
N TYR A 91 19.38 6.96 -9.92
CA TYR A 91 19.02 7.27 -11.31
C TYR A 91 19.08 6.05 -12.23
N PHE A 92 19.98 5.11 -11.94
CA PHE A 92 20.25 3.91 -12.76
C PHE A 92 19.95 2.62 -12.01
N HIS A 93 19.13 2.68 -10.99
CA HIS A 93 18.82 1.59 -10.08
C HIS A 93 18.50 0.25 -10.79
N PRO A 94 17.64 0.21 -11.85
CA PRO A 94 17.36 -1.02 -12.56
C PRO A 94 18.60 -1.65 -13.23
N LYS A 95 19.56 -0.84 -13.67
CA LYS A 95 20.80 -1.34 -14.32
C LYS A 95 21.68 -2.10 -13.33
N PHE A 96 21.74 -1.64 -12.08
CA PHE A 96 22.53 -2.29 -11.03
C PHE A 96 21.80 -3.53 -10.47
N MET A 97 20.47 -3.52 -10.44
CA MET A 97 19.65 -4.64 -9.97
C MET A 97 19.63 -5.81 -10.97
N TYR A 98 19.53 -5.53 -12.25
CA TYR A 98 19.30 -6.49 -13.31
C TYR A 98 20.24 -7.71 -13.29
N PRO A 99 21.59 -7.56 -13.21
CA PRO A 99 22.49 -8.72 -13.27
C PRO A 99 22.26 -9.72 -12.12
N ALA A 100 22.07 -9.21 -10.90
CA ALA A 100 21.83 -10.05 -9.74
C ALA A 100 20.44 -10.73 -9.82
N LEU A 101 19.42 -9.99 -10.25
CA LEU A 101 18.07 -10.51 -10.46
C LEU A 101 18.06 -11.59 -11.54
N LEU A 102 18.73 -11.36 -12.69
CA LEU A 102 18.80 -12.33 -13.80
C LEU A 102 19.50 -13.62 -13.35
N LYS A 103 20.62 -13.52 -12.62
CA LYS A 103 21.34 -14.68 -12.10
C LYS A 103 20.45 -15.53 -11.19
N SER A 104 19.75 -14.89 -10.26
CA SER A 104 18.85 -15.58 -9.32
C SER A 104 17.64 -16.17 -10.04
N ALA A 105 17.00 -15.42 -10.95
CA ALA A 105 15.85 -15.89 -11.71
C ALA A 105 16.20 -17.07 -12.65
N ARG A 106 17.37 -17.06 -13.29
CA ARG A 106 17.84 -18.18 -14.13
C ARG A 106 18.04 -19.46 -13.30
N LYS A 107 18.71 -19.34 -12.14
CA LYS A 107 18.89 -20.47 -11.23
C LYS A 107 17.55 -21.01 -10.78
N LEU A 108 16.66 -20.13 -10.32
CA LEU A 108 15.34 -20.54 -9.87
C LEU A 108 14.52 -21.18 -11.00
N HIS A 109 14.60 -20.68 -12.24
CA HIS A 109 13.86 -21.22 -13.37
C HIS A 109 14.26 -22.67 -13.73
N GLN A 110 15.50 -23.06 -13.43
CA GLN A 110 15.95 -24.48 -13.59
C GLN A 110 15.31 -25.42 -12.54
N GLU A 111 15.12 -24.92 -11.32
CA GLU A 111 14.57 -25.71 -10.21
C GLU A 111 13.01 -25.59 -10.14
N PHE A 112 12.50 -24.44 -10.55
CA PHE A 112 11.10 -24.04 -10.52
C PHE A 112 10.79 -23.31 -11.85
N PRO A 113 10.50 -24.02 -12.94
CA PRO A 113 10.20 -23.41 -14.23
C PRO A 113 8.88 -22.64 -14.16
N PHE A 114 8.97 -21.36 -13.78
CA PHE A 114 7.81 -20.46 -13.64
C PHE A 114 7.26 -20.06 -15.00
N ASP A 115 5.93 -19.95 -15.08
CA ASP A 115 5.18 -19.68 -16.30
C ASP A 115 5.09 -18.16 -16.57
N LEU A 116 5.14 -17.33 -15.51
CA LEU A 116 5.08 -15.86 -15.62
C LEU A 116 5.78 -15.17 -14.45
N ILE A 117 6.03 -13.87 -14.63
CA ILE A 117 6.56 -12.98 -13.59
C ILE A 117 5.48 -11.96 -13.19
N ASP A 118 5.15 -11.85 -11.88
CA ASP A 118 4.37 -10.76 -11.28
C ASP A 118 5.32 -9.80 -10.57
N ALA A 119 5.57 -8.62 -11.14
CA ALA A 119 6.53 -7.66 -10.61
C ALA A 119 5.85 -6.45 -10.00
N HIS A 120 6.21 -6.15 -8.74
CA HIS A 120 5.66 -5.03 -7.99
C HIS A 120 6.59 -3.82 -8.00
N PHE A 121 5.99 -2.64 -8.13
CA PHE A 121 6.63 -1.33 -8.37
C PHE A 121 7.28 -1.25 -9.75
N VAL A 122 6.69 -0.48 -10.64
CA VAL A 122 7.20 -0.31 -12.01
C VAL A 122 8.66 0.18 -12.01
N TYR A 123 9.03 1.12 -11.12
CA TYR A 123 10.42 1.53 -10.90
C TYR A 123 10.90 1.18 -9.47
N ALA A 124 12.08 0.56 -9.22
CA ALA A 124 13.08 0.10 -10.21
C ALA A 124 12.88 -1.38 -10.54
N THR A 125 12.09 -2.09 -9.74
CA THR A 125 11.93 -3.55 -9.78
C THR A 125 11.31 -3.98 -11.10
N GLY A 126 10.20 -3.38 -11.51
CA GLY A 126 9.49 -3.71 -12.74
C GLY A 126 10.38 -3.54 -13.98
N VAL A 127 11.15 -2.44 -14.07
CA VAL A 127 12.09 -2.24 -15.17
C VAL A 127 13.14 -3.35 -15.25
N ALA A 128 13.70 -3.77 -14.10
CA ALA A 128 14.68 -4.86 -14.08
C ALA A 128 14.03 -6.21 -14.40
N ALA A 129 12.84 -6.47 -13.83
CA ALA A 129 12.08 -7.71 -14.07
C ALA A 129 11.61 -7.84 -15.54
N THR A 130 11.20 -6.75 -16.18
CA THR A 130 10.85 -6.76 -17.61
C THR A 130 12.04 -7.18 -18.49
N LYS A 131 13.25 -6.73 -18.14
CA LYS A 131 14.47 -7.20 -18.86
C LYS A 131 14.73 -8.68 -18.62
N VAL A 132 14.51 -9.17 -17.39
CA VAL A 132 14.64 -10.60 -17.07
C VAL A 132 13.60 -11.41 -17.83
N ALA A 133 12.34 -11.00 -17.83
CA ALA A 133 11.26 -11.64 -18.57
C ALA A 133 11.58 -11.80 -20.06
N LYS A 134 12.02 -10.72 -20.71
CA LYS A 134 12.46 -10.76 -22.12
C LYS A 134 13.65 -11.68 -22.37
N THR A 135 14.59 -11.75 -21.42
CA THR A 135 15.78 -12.61 -21.55
C THR A 135 15.43 -14.09 -21.37
N LEU A 136 14.43 -14.41 -20.56
CA LEU A 136 13.99 -15.80 -20.31
C LEU A 136 12.85 -16.23 -21.24
N GLY A 137 12.23 -15.32 -21.97
CA GLY A 137 11.10 -15.60 -22.87
C GLY A 137 9.80 -15.91 -22.11
N VAL A 138 9.61 -15.34 -20.91
CA VAL A 138 8.39 -15.54 -20.08
C VAL A 138 7.56 -14.25 -20.04
N PRO A 139 6.22 -14.34 -19.98
CA PRO A 139 5.37 -13.17 -19.86
C PRO A 139 5.53 -12.49 -18.49
N ILE A 140 5.21 -11.18 -18.43
CA ILE A 140 5.32 -10.37 -17.24
C ILE A 140 4.13 -9.45 -17.04
N CYS A 141 3.60 -9.42 -15.81
CA CYS A 141 2.67 -8.40 -15.34
C CYS A 141 3.40 -7.39 -14.43
N LEU A 142 3.14 -6.10 -14.62
CA LEU A 142 3.66 -5.02 -13.77
C LEU A 142 2.56 -4.44 -12.90
N THR A 143 2.79 -4.37 -11.59
CA THR A 143 1.89 -3.68 -10.66
C THR A 143 2.44 -2.30 -10.29
N GLY A 144 1.74 -1.22 -10.67
CA GLY A 144 1.98 0.16 -10.22
C GLY A 144 1.41 0.37 -8.82
N ARG A 145 2.20 1.00 -7.90
CA ARG A 145 1.87 1.05 -6.48
C ARG A 145 1.73 2.46 -5.89
N GLY A 146 2.14 3.50 -6.60
CA GLY A 146 2.06 4.88 -6.11
C GLY A 146 3.17 5.76 -6.68
N GLU A 147 4.20 6.11 -5.89
CA GLU A 147 5.28 7.02 -6.30
C GLU A 147 5.96 6.64 -7.62
N ASP A 148 6.03 5.34 -7.88
CA ASP A 148 6.57 4.78 -9.12
C ASP A 148 5.78 5.20 -10.37
N MET A 149 4.49 5.56 -10.21
CA MET A 149 3.64 6.06 -11.30
C MET A 149 3.22 7.53 -11.15
N ILE A 150 3.19 8.07 -9.92
CA ILE A 150 2.76 9.46 -9.69
C ILE A 150 3.93 10.45 -9.90
N ARG A 151 5.11 10.15 -9.34
CA ARG A 151 6.24 11.08 -9.31
C ARG A 151 7.38 10.71 -10.24
N PHE A 152 7.74 9.43 -10.32
CA PHE A 152 8.94 9.01 -11.04
C PHE A 152 8.86 9.15 -12.57
N PRO A 153 7.68 9.07 -13.23
CA PRO A 153 7.57 9.27 -14.67
C PRO A 153 8.01 10.67 -15.15
N SER A 154 7.87 11.70 -14.31
CA SER A 154 8.31 13.07 -14.62
C SER A 154 9.82 13.27 -14.48
N MET A 155 10.55 12.32 -13.87
CA MET A 155 12.00 12.40 -13.70
C MET A 155 12.72 11.87 -14.96
N PRO A 156 13.68 12.61 -15.55
CA PRO A 156 14.24 12.29 -16.88
C PRO A 156 14.68 10.83 -17.06
N PHE A 157 15.59 10.33 -16.23
CA PHE A 157 16.14 8.97 -16.36
C PHE A 157 15.17 7.89 -15.90
N LYS A 158 14.42 8.15 -14.84
CA LYS A 158 13.43 7.20 -14.32
C LYS A 158 12.26 7.09 -15.28
N GLY A 159 11.71 8.22 -15.74
CA GLY A 159 10.60 8.26 -16.69
C GLY A 159 10.92 7.53 -17.99
N LYS A 160 12.13 7.70 -18.55
CA LYS A 160 12.56 6.93 -19.73
C LYS A 160 12.54 5.42 -19.47
N SER A 161 13.03 5.00 -18.31
CA SER A 161 13.06 3.58 -17.93
C SER A 161 11.66 3.01 -17.68
N ILE A 162 10.76 3.81 -17.04
CA ILE A 162 9.37 3.44 -16.81
C ILE A 162 8.63 3.27 -18.13
N ARG A 163 8.69 4.25 -19.02
CA ARG A 163 8.07 4.15 -20.37
C ARG A 163 8.56 2.94 -21.12
N TRP A 164 9.87 2.66 -21.08
CA TRP A 164 10.41 1.46 -21.69
C TRP A 164 9.79 0.18 -21.10
N ALA A 165 9.66 0.06 -19.77
CA ALA A 165 9.08 -1.12 -19.14
C ALA A 165 7.60 -1.28 -19.49
N LEU A 166 6.82 -0.19 -19.46
CA LEU A 166 5.40 -0.19 -19.83
C LEU A 166 5.16 -0.56 -21.29
N SER A 167 6.04 -0.15 -22.22
CA SER A 167 5.93 -0.53 -23.63
C SER A 167 6.40 -1.96 -23.91
N ASN A 168 7.01 -2.66 -22.95
CA ASN A 168 7.62 -3.98 -23.16
C ASN A 168 7.09 -5.08 -22.24
N ALA A 169 6.21 -4.78 -21.30
CA ALA A 169 5.53 -5.77 -20.49
C ALA A 169 4.20 -6.20 -21.14
N ASP A 170 3.62 -7.28 -20.63
CA ASP A 170 2.49 -7.97 -21.26
C ASP A 170 1.15 -7.62 -20.64
N ALA A 171 1.12 -7.35 -19.32
CA ALA A 171 -0.06 -6.94 -18.59
C ALA A 171 0.28 -5.98 -17.44
N PHE A 172 -0.75 -5.28 -16.93
CA PHE A 172 -0.57 -4.21 -15.96
C PHE A 172 -1.70 -4.22 -14.92
N VAL A 173 -1.32 -4.01 -13.67
CA VAL A 173 -2.26 -3.76 -12.58
C VAL A 173 -1.97 -2.39 -11.96
N GLY A 174 -2.94 -1.49 -11.99
CA GLY A 174 -2.93 -0.27 -11.19
C GLY A 174 -3.67 -0.51 -9.87
N VAL A 175 -3.11 -0.04 -8.74
CA VAL A 175 -3.78 -0.20 -7.44
C VAL A 175 -4.87 0.83 -7.17
N SER A 176 -5.14 1.70 -8.12
CA SER A 176 -6.24 2.67 -8.17
C SER A 176 -6.42 3.14 -9.60
N ASP A 177 -7.55 3.77 -9.91
CA ASP A 177 -7.81 4.31 -11.25
C ASP A 177 -6.79 5.39 -11.62
N GLN A 178 -6.37 6.21 -10.67
CA GLN A 178 -5.30 7.18 -10.88
C GLN A 178 -4.00 6.51 -11.34
N ILE A 179 -3.62 5.37 -10.75
CA ILE A 179 -2.41 4.64 -11.11
C ILE A 179 -2.56 3.95 -12.47
N SER A 180 -3.71 3.34 -12.74
CA SER A 180 -4.03 2.70 -14.02
C SER A 180 -3.97 3.71 -15.16
N GLN A 181 -4.59 4.87 -15.00
CA GLN A 181 -4.54 5.96 -15.97
C GLN A 181 -3.12 6.49 -16.19
N ALA A 182 -2.33 6.61 -15.11
CA ALA A 182 -0.92 7.00 -15.22
C ALA A 182 -0.11 5.95 -16.00
N MET A 183 -0.37 4.66 -15.83
CA MET A 183 0.29 3.60 -16.61
C MET A 183 -0.03 3.72 -18.10
N VAL A 184 -1.30 3.94 -18.46
CA VAL A 184 -1.73 4.17 -19.85
C VAL A 184 -1.05 5.42 -20.44
N THR A 185 -1.10 6.55 -19.72
CA THR A 185 -0.48 7.81 -20.13
C THR A 185 1.01 7.68 -20.40
N HIS A 186 1.68 6.75 -19.71
CA HIS A 186 3.13 6.55 -19.84
C HIS A 186 3.52 5.34 -20.71
N GLY A 187 2.58 4.74 -21.46
CA GLY A 187 2.88 3.80 -22.53
C GLY A 187 2.44 2.35 -22.30
N ALA A 188 1.65 2.06 -21.25
CA ALA A 188 0.96 0.78 -21.12
C ALA A 188 -0.21 0.72 -22.14
N ARG A 189 -0.45 -0.46 -22.71
CA ARG A 189 -1.59 -0.70 -23.61
C ARG A 189 -2.89 -0.70 -22.78
N PRO A 190 -3.89 0.16 -23.10
CA PRO A 190 -5.10 0.31 -22.30
C PRO A 190 -5.84 -1.03 -22.06
N GLU A 191 -5.95 -1.86 -23.09
CA GLU A 191 -6.63 -3.17 -23.05
C GLU A 191 -5.92 -4.23 -22.19
N ARG A 192 -4.72 -3.92 -21.71
CA ARG A 192 -3.90 -4.76 -20.83
C ARG A 192 -3.77 -4.20 -19.41
N VAL A 193 -4.42 -3.09 -19.11
CA VAL A 193 -4.42 -2.46 -17.79
C VAL A 193 -5.71 -2.79 -17.06
N THR A 194 -5.58 -3.26 -15.84
CA THR A 194 -6.74 -3.50 -14.95
C THR A 194 -6.50 -2.79 -13.63
N THR A 195 -7.53 -2.14 -13.09
CA THR A 195 -7.49 -1.58 -11.74
C THR A 195 -7.87 -2.66 -10.74
N ILE A 196 -6.93 -3.00 -9.85
CA ILE A 196 -7.17 -3.92 -8.74
C ILE A 196 -6.58 -3.29 -7.48
N ALA A 197 -7.44 -2.73 -6.65
CA ALA A 197 -7.05 -2.09 -5.39
C ALA A 197 -6.41 -3.09 -4.42
N ASN A 198 -5.79 -2.58 -3.34
CA ASN A 198 -5.31 -3.44 -2.27
C ASN A 198 -6.48 -4.11 -1.54
N GLY A 199 -6.20 -5.24 -0.91
CA GLY A 199 -7.10 -5.89 0.04
C GLY A 199 -6.88 -5.41 1.47
N VAL A 200 -7.73 -5.89 2.35
CA VAL A 200 -7.63 -5.70 3.79
C VAL A 200 -7.80 -7.05 4.51
N ASP A 201 -7.19 -7.20 5.66
CA ASP A 201 -7.43 -8.35 6.53
C ASP A 201 -8.75 -8.15 7.28
N ILE A 202 -9.84 -8.66 6.69
CA ILE A 202 -11.20 -8.52 7.24
C ILE A 202 -11.45 -9.39 8.49
N GLU A 203 -10.53 -10.30 8.83
CA GLU A 203 -10.58 -11.10 10.06
C GLU A 203 -9.91 -10.34 11.22
N GLN A 204 -8.83 -9.62 10.93
CA GLN A 204 -8.14 -8.78 11.91
C GLN A 204 -8.86 -7.46 12.16
N PHE A 205 -9.29 -6.76 11.09
CA PHE A 205 -9.95 -5.46 11.18
C PHE A 205 -11.48 -5.67 11.21
N VAL A 206 -12.01 -5.79 12.42
CA VAL A 206 -13.42 -6.02 12.69
C VAL A 206 -14.00 -4.96 13.61
N PRO A 207 -15.30 -4.64 13.53
CA PRO A 207 -15.95 -3.77 14.48
C PRO A 207 -15.85 -4.30 15.92
N GLN A 208 -15.56 -3.40 16.86
CA GLN A 208 -15.47 -3.64 18.31
C GLN A 208 -16.22 -2.54 19.06
N SER A 209 -16.45 -2.73 20.37
CA SER A 209 -17.04 -1.71 21.22
C SER A 209 -16.14 -0.48 21.33
N GLN A 210 -16.62 0.67 20.88
CA GLN A 210 -15.89 1.94 20.93
C GLN A 210 -15.50 2.29 22.36
N ILE A 211 -16.44 2.16 23.30
CA ILE A 211 -16.23 2.48 24.72
C ILE A 211 -15.11 1.62 25.32
N GLU A 212 -15.11 0.32 25.03
CA GLU A 212 -14.08 -0.60 25.53
C GLU A 212 -12.71 -0.30 24.89
N CYS A 213 -12.68 0.01 23.61
CA CYS A 213 -11.47 0.43 22.92
C CYS A 213 -10.91 1.73 23.51
N CYS A 214 -11.74 2.75 23.73
CA CYS A 214 -11.32 4.00 24.37
C CYS A 214 -10.73 3.74 25.76
N LYS A 215 -11.44 2.98 26.61
CA LYS A 215 -10.94 2.62 27.95
C LYS A 215 -9.60 1.89 27.90
N SER A 216 -9.45 0.92 27.00
CA SER A 216 -8.22 0.12 26.86
C SER A 216 -7.03 0.96 26.40
N LEU A 217 -7.28 2.04 25.68
CA LEU A 217 -6.27 2.97 25.15
C LEU A 217 -6.05 4.20 26.02
N GLY A 218 -6.80 4.35 27.11
CA GLY A 218 -6.76 5.54 27.97
C GLY A 218 -7.31 6.80 27.29
N LEU A 219 -8.21 6.61 26.30
CA LEU A 219 -8.88 7.72 25.59
C LEU A 219 -10.19 8.10 26.27
N PRO A 220 -10.61 9.37 26.21
CA PRO A 220 -11.89 9.82 26.74
C PRO A 220 -13.05 9.17 25.97
N THR A 221 -14.11 8.81 26.67
CA THR A 221 -15.32 8.18 26.10
C THR A 221 -16.42 9.19 25.78
N ASP A 222 -16.23 10.43 26.17
CA ASP A 222 -17.15 11.57 26.02
C ASP A 222 -16.72 12.58 24.95
N ARG A 223 -15.68 12.25 24.19
CA ARG A 223 -15.17 13.09 23.09
C ARG A 223 -15.37 12.44 21.72
N LYS A 224 -15.53 13.29 20.70
CA LYS A 224 -15.50 12.88 19.30
C LYS A 224 -14.05 12.72 18.84
N ILE A 225 -13.66 11.50 18.48
CA ILE A 225 -12.28 11.16 18.15
C ILE A 225 -12.06 11.12 16.65
N LEU A 226 -11.24 12.06 16.15
CA LEU A 226 -10.64 12.02 14.80
C LEU A 226 -9.34 11.23 14.88
N ILE A 227 -9.09 10.36 13.91
CA ILE A 227 -7.86 9.57 13.87
C ILE A 227 -7.16 9.61 12.51
N THR A 228 -5.83 9.71 12.53
CA THR A 228 -4.95 9.45 11.39
C THR A 228 -3.90 8.43 11.78
N VAL A 229 -3.68 7.44 10.91
CA VAL A 229 -2.67 6.40 11.10
C VAL A 229 -1.62 6.49 9.99
N GLY A 230 -0.36 6.58 10.34
CA GLY A 230 0.76 6.62 9.39
C GLY A 230 2.02 7.26 9.93
N ASP A 231 3.11 7.18 9.18
CA ASP A 231 4.36 7.86 9.51
C ASP A 231 4.17 9.39 9.53
N ARG A 232 4.74 10.08 10.52
CA ARG A 232 4.66 11.55 10.63
C ARG A 232 5.58 12.23 9.61
N LEU A 233 5.16 12.19 8.37
CA LEU A 233 5.78 12.85 7.23
C LEU A 233 4.90 14.01 6.76
N GLU A 234 5.50 15.04 6.16
CA GLU A 234 4.75 16.17 5.59
C GLU A 234 3.64 15.70 4.64
N LEU A 235 3.98 14.73 3.78
CA LEU A 235 3.06 14.20 2.77
C LEU A 235 1.77 13.59 3.36
N LYS A 236 1.77 13.15 4.64
CA LYS A 236 0.60 12.55 5.30
C LYS A 236 -0.39 13.58 5.85
N GLY A 237 0.01 14.85 5.95
CA GLY A 237 -0.91 15.96 6.22
C GLY A 237 -1.41 16.07 7.67
N PHE A 238 -0.76 15.47 8.66
CA PHE A 238 -1.12 15.64 10.07
C PHE A 238 -1.24 17.11 10.48
N HIS A 239 -0.31 17.96 9.99
CA HIS A 239 -0.31 19.40 10.23
C HIS A 239 -1.55 20.11 9.64
N ILE A 240 -2.10 19.62 8.53
CA ILE A 240 -3.33 20.18 7.93
C ILE A 240 -4.51 20.01 8.89
N ILE A 241 -4.61 18.83 9.51
CA ILE A 241 -5.70 18.51 10.44
C ILE A 241 -5.54 19.30 11.74
N VAL A 242 -4.30 19.42 12.25
CA VAL A 242 -4.01 20.28 13.43
C VAL A 242 -4.40 21.73 13.17
N GLU A 243 -4.09 22.28 11.99
CA GLU A 243 -4.47 23.65 11.60
C GLU A 243 -5.98 23.81 11.34
N ALA A 244 -6.68 22.71 10.98
CA ALA A 244 -8.14 22.70 10.81
C ALA A 244 -8.91 22.63 12.15
N LEU A 245 -8.27 22.10 13.20
CA LEU A 245 -8.95 21.77 14.46
C LEU A 245 -9.61 22.96 15.16
N PRO A 246 -9.03 24.18 15.22
CA PRO A 246 -9.71 25.35 15.79
C PRO A 246 -11.07 25.66 15.16
N GLU A 247 -11.20 25.45 13.84
CA GLU A 247 -12.47 25.68 13.14
C GLU A 247 -13.46 24.53 13.42
N ILE A 248 -12.98 23.29 13.47
CA ILE A 248 -13.79 22.12 13.84
C ILE A 248 -14.36 22.28 15.26
N LEU A 249 -13.57 22.77 16.21
CA LEU A 249 -13.96 22.96 17.61
C LEU A 249 -15.08 24.01 17.80
N LYS A 250 -15.32 24.89 16.83
CA LYS A 250 -16.47 25.81 16.87
C LYS A 250 -17.82 25.10 16.72
N THR A 251 -17.84 24.00 15.95
CA THR A 251 -19.06 23.20 15.72
C THR A 251 -19.09 21.91 16.52
N HIS A 252 -17.91 21.37 16.85
CA HIS A 252 -17.72 20.15 17.64
C HIS A 252 -16.74 20.42 18.79
N PRO A 253 -17.19 21.11 19.88
CA PRO A 253 -16.31 21.51 20.99
C PRO A 253 -15.72 20.32 21.78
N ASP A 254 -16.31 19.15 21.62
CA ASP A 254 -15.87 17.87 22.20
C ASP A 254 -14.84 17.13 21.30
N ALA A 255 -14.51 17.62 20.11
CA ALA A 255 -13.58 16.95 19.22
C ALA A 255 -12.14 16.89 19.78
N MET A 256 -11.47 15.77 19.52
CA MET A 256 -10.03 15.59 19.70
C MET A 256 -9.42 14.88 18.50
N TYR A 257 -8.13 15.11 18.27
CA TYR A 257 -7.40 14.49 17.18
C TYR A 257 -6.31 13.55 17.71
N VAL A 258 -6.30 12.31 17.22
CA VAL A 258 -5.35 11.26 17.60
C VAL A 258 -4.45 10.94 16.40
N CYS A 259 -3.14 11.13 16.57
CA CYS A 259 -2.11 10.85 15.58
C CYS A 259 -1.40 9.56 15.95
N VAL A 260 -1.68 8.46 15.25
CA VAL A 260 -1.04 7.17 15.46
C VAL A 260 0.06 6.95 14.43
N GLY A 261 1.30 6.73 14.87
CA GLY A 261 2.44 6.47 14.03
C GLY A 261 3.73 7.10 14.57
N GLY A 262 4.84 6.77 13.94
CA GLY A 262 6.16 7.21 14.35
C GLY A 262 6.83 8.16 13.34
N PRO A 263 8.10 8.51 13.60
CA PRO A 263 8.92 9.16 12.60
C PRO A 263 9.06 8.24 11.37
N GLY A 264 8.96 8.83 10.18
CA GLY A 264 8.99 8.07 8.95
C GLY A 264 10.32 7.36 8.72
N ARG A 265 10.29 6.12 8.28
CA ARG A 265 11.51 5.35 7.94
C ARG A 265 12.27 5.94 6.76
N HIS A 266 11.56 6.62 5.86
CA HIS A 266 12.09 7.23 4.64
C HIS A 266 11.47 8.61 4.48
N GLY A 267 12.24 9.64 4.79
CA GLY A 267 11.81 11.02 4.71
C GLY A 267 12.21 11.83 5.93
N ARG A 268 11.92 13.12 5.88
CA ARG A 268 12.15 14.00 7.03
C ARG A 268 11.03 13.76 8.04
N ASP A 269 11.37 13.42 9.27
CA ASP A 269 10.45 13.41 10.40
C ASP A 269 9.81 14.80 10.56
N TYR A 270 8.50 14.84 10.62
CA TYR A 270 7.72 16.07 10.71
C TYR A 270 7.09 16.27 12.09
N THR A 271 7.54 15.50 13.10
CA THR A 271 6.99 15.52 14.46
C THR A 271 7.12 16.89 15.10
N ASN A 272 8.32 17.51 15.02
CA ASN A 272 8.56 18.83 15.64
C ASN A 272 7.69 19.93 15.02
N GLU A 273 7.49 19.86 13.71
CA GLU A 273 6.62 20.80 12.98
C GLU A 273 5.14 20.64 13.35
N ILE A 274 4.70 19.41 13.62
CA ILE A 274 3.34 19.13 14.12
C ILE A 274 3.23 19.66 15.56
N GLN A 275 4.17 19.33 16.44
CA GLN A 275 4.17 19.79 17.84
C GLN A 275 4.17 21.32 17.94
N SER A 276 5.03 22.00 17.18
CA SER A 276 5.07 23.47 17.14
C SER A 276 3.72 24.12 16.76
N ARG A 277 2.93 23.46 15.89
CA ARG A 277 1.57 23.92 15.56
C ARG A 277 0.59 23.69 16.69
N ILE A 278 0.66 22.54 17.34
CA ILE A 278 -0.16 22.21 18.52
C ILE A 278 0.06 23.26 19.60
N ASP A 279 1.32 23.56 19.90
CA ASP A 279 1.70 24.53 20.94
C ASP A 279 1.25 25.95 20.58
N ARG A 280 1.51 26.40 19.35
CA ARG A 280 1.12 27.72 18.84
C ARG A 280 -0.39 27.95 18.85
N LEU A 281 -1.18 26.88 18.62
CA LEU A 281 -2.63 26.96 18.57
C LEU A 281 -3.31 26.66 19.93
N GLY A 282 -2.52 26.34 20.96
CA GLY A 282 -3.05 25.99 22.29
C GLY A 282 -3.86 24.70 22.33
N LEU A 283 -3.51 23.71 21.49
CA LEU A 283 -4.28 22.49 21.29
C LEU A 283 -3.74 21.27 22.08
N GLY A 284 -2.92 21.48 23.09
CA GLY A 284 -2.27 20.40 23.83
C GLY A 284 -3.23 19.38 24.48
N ASP A 285 -4.42 19.80 24.89
CA ASP A 285 -5.49 18.95 25.42
C ASP A 285 -6.43 18.35 24.37
N ARG A 286 -6.23 18.71 23.10
CA ARG A 286 -7.06 18.33 21.95
C ARG A 286 -6.35 17.44 20.93
N VAL A 287 -5.03 17.34 20.99
CA VAL A 287 -4.23 16.53 20.06
C VAL A 287 -3.35 15.55 20.83
N LEU A 288 -3.50 14.26 20.53
CA LEU A 288 -2.68 13.19 21.09
C LEU A 288 -1.72 12.65 20.03
N LEU A 289 -0.41 12.78 20.24
CA LEU A 289 0.61 12.09 19.46
C LEU A 289 0.88 10.71 20.10
N ALA A 290 0.10 9.69 19.70
CA ALA A 290 0.11 8.37 20.31
C ALA A 290 1.39 7.55 20.08
N GLY A 291 2.25 7.98 19.14
CA GLY A 291 3.47 7.24 18.81
C GLY A 291 3.22 6.03 17.89
N PRO A 292 4.29 5.29 17.56
CA PRO A 292 4.19 4.09 16.73
C PRO A 292 3.45 2.97 17.47
N ARG A 293 2.65 2.19 16.73
CA ARG A 293 1.91 1.03 17.23
C ARG A 293 2.15 -0.18 16.33
N ASP A 294 2.05 -1.35 16.90
CA ASP A 294 2.08 -2.58 16.11
C ASP A 294 0.82 -2.67 15.24
N HIS A 295 0.96 -3.24 14.04
CA HIS A 295 -0.15 -3.33 13.09
C HIS A 295 -1.37 -4.08 13.67
N SER A 296 -1.14 -5.08 14.52
CA SER A 296 -2.20 -5.82 15.21
C SER A 296 -2.97 -4.98 16.24
N GLU A 297 -2.39 -3.90 16.75
CA GLU A 297 -3.05 -3.01 17.72
C GLU A 297 -3.97 -1.98 17.04
N LEU A 298 -3.76 -1.71 15.74
CA LEU A 298 -4.47 -0.65 15.03
C LEU A 298 -5.98 -0.85 15.02
N VAL A 299 -6.46 -2.09 15.08
CA VAL A 299 -7.89 -2.39 15.14
C VAL A 299 -8.59 -1.68 16.32
N ARG A 300 -7.96 -1.62 17.50
CA ARG A 300 -8.50 -0.92 18.67
C ARG A 300 -8.52 0.60 18.48
N TRP A 301 -7.49 1.15 17.84
CA TRP A 301 -7.40 2.57 17.52
C TRP A 301 -8.48 3.01 16.53
N TYR A 302 -8.73 2.24 15.46
CA TYR A 302 -9.81 2.52 14.52
C TYR A 302 -11.19 2.42 15.20
N ASN A 303 -11.39 1.42 16.07
CA ASN A 303 -12.66 1.24 16.74
C ASN A 303 -12.93 2.29 17.84
N ALA A 304 -11.89 2.89 18.42
CA ALA A 304 -12.03 3.99 19.38
C ALA A 304 -12.45 5.32 18.73
N ALA A 305 -12.32 5.45 17.39
CA ALA A 305 -12.56 6.71 16.68
C ALA A 305 -13.99 6.85 16.14
N ASP A 306 -14.38 8.11 15.89
CA ASP A 306 -15.62 8.49 15.22
C ASP A 306 -15.42 8.71 13.73
N LEU A 307 -14.23 9.19 13.33
CA LEU A 307 -13.93 9.50 11.93
C LEU A 307 -12.43 9.28 11.63
N TYR A 308 -12.15 8.53 10.57
CA TYR A 308 -10.79 8.43 10.03
C TYR A 308 -10.49 9.60 9.11
N VAL A 309 -9.31 10.22 9.21
CA VAL A 309 -8.93 11.36 8.37
C VAL A 309 -7.62 11.08 7.64
N LEU A 310 -7.64 11.20 6.32
CA LEU A 310 -6.47 11.05 5.43
C LEU A 310 -6.22 12.36 4.67
N ALA A 311 -5.31 13.21 5.16
CA ALA A 311 -4.94 14.47 4.51
C ALA A 311 -3.65 14.37 3.67
N SER A 312 -3.39 13.21 3.09
CA SER A 312 -2.19 12.94 2.30
C SER A 312 -2.13 13.78 1.03
N SER A 313 -0.91 14.13 0.57
CA SER A 313 -0.70 14.79 -0.73
C SER A 313 -0.61 13.80 -1.88
N ARG A 314 -0.35 12.53 -1.60
CA ARG A 314 -0.31 11.45 -2.59
C ARG A 314 -0.37 10.08 -1.91
N GLU A 315 -1.08 9.16 -2.53
CA GLU A 315 -1.21 7.75 -2.16
C GLU A 315 -1.28 6.89 -3.44
N GLY A 316 -1.11 5.58 -3.30
CA GLY A 316 -1.50 4.62 -4.33
C GLY A 316 -2.89 4.06 -4.02
N SER A 317 -2.93 3.08 -3.13
CA SER A 317 -4.14 2.54 -2.48
C SER A 317 -3.83 2.51 -0.98
N PRO A 318 -4.39 3.46 -0.20
CA PRO A 318 -4.02 3.63 1.22
C PRO A 318 -4.61 2.51 2.09
N ASN A 319 -3.79 1.54 2.50
CA ASN A 319 -4.25 0.40 3.32
C ASN A 319 -4.93 0.85 4.63
N VAL A 320 -4.41 1.89 5.27
CA VAL A 320 -4.96 2.45 6.51
C VAL A 320 -6.40 2.97 6.35
N LEU A 321 -6.79 3.40 5.14
CA LEU A 321 -8.17 3.73 4.80
C LEU A 321 -9.02 2.44 4.73
N LEU A 322 -8.54 1.42 4.03
CA LEU A 322 -9.25 0.14 3.92
C LEU A 322 -9.42 -0.53 5.29
N GLU A 323 -8.39 -0.47 6.13
CA GLU A 323 -8.40 -0.97 7.51
C GLU A 323 -9.45 -0.25 8.36
N SER A 324 -9.53 1.08 8.26
CA SER A 324 -10.52 1.88 8.98
C SER A 324 -11.95 1.54 8.53
N LEU A 325 -12.20 1.45 7.22
CA LEU A 325 -13.51 1.06 6.67
C LEU A 325 -13.88 -0.38 7.05
N ALA A 326 -12.91 -1.29 7.11
CA ALA A 326 -13.16 -2.66 7.56
C ALA A 326 -13.59 -2.74 9.04
N CYS A 327 -13.17 -1.79 9.88
CA CYS A 327 -13.69 -1.60 11.24
C CYS A 327 -15.06 -0.90 11.29
N GLY A 328 -15.66 -0.59 10.14
CA GLY A 328 -16.92 0.18 10.06
C GLY A 328 -16.73 1.67 10.36
N LEU A 329 -15.50 2.18 10.37
CA LEU A 329 -15.20 3.58 10.65
C LEU A 329 -15.33 4.41 9.37
N PRO A 330 -16.23 5.42 9.30
CA PRO A 330 -16.33 6.31 8.15
C PRO A 330 -15.06 7.15 8.00
N ALA A 331 -14.81 7.67 6.79
CA ALA A 331 -13.59 8.37 6.51
C ALA A 331 -13.78 9.70 5.77
N VAL A 332 -12.84 10.62 6.00
CA VAL A 332 -12.64 11.83 5.20
C VAL A 332 -11.24 11.80 4.61
N ALA A 333 -11.11 11.99 3.30
CA ALA A 333 -9.82 11.93 2.63
C ALA A 333 -9.62 13.08 1.64
N THR A 334 -8.36 13.43 1.38
CA THR A 334 -7.99 14.21 0.19
C THR A 334 -8.17 13.37 -1.09
N ARG A 335 -8.33 14.03 -2.23
CA ARG A 335 -8.49 13.39 -3.55
C ARG A 335 -7.16 12.83 -4.07
N VAL A 336 -6.71 11.72 -3.51
CA VAL A 336 -5.41 11.08 -3.82
C VAL A 336 -5.51 9.57 -3.93
N GLY A 337 -4.84 9.00 -4.92
CA GLY A 337 -4.80 7.56 -5.15
C GLY A 337 -6.20 6.95 -5.26
N GLY A 338 -6.40 5.82 -4.60
CA GLY A 338 -7.69 5.12 -4.53
C GLY A 338 -8.64 5.66 -3.47
N ALA A 339 -8.34 6.76 -2.77
CA ALA A 339 -9.26 7.29 -1.76
C ALA A 339 -10.61 7.75 -2.33
N PRO A 340 -10.69 8.44 -3.48
CA PRO A 340 -11.96 8.74 -4.11
C PRO A 340 -12.73 7.49 -4.52
N ASP A 341 -12.03 6.50 -5.09
CA ASP A 341 -12.63 5.25 -5.56
C ASP A 341 -13.31 4.49 -4.39
N GLU A 342 -12.67 4.53 -3.19
CA GLU A 342 -13.20 3.87 -1.99
C GLU A 342 -14.31 4.65 -1.27
N LEU A 343 -14.35 5.99 -1.37
CA LEU A 343 -15.27 6.80 -0.59
C LEU A 343 -16.46 7.32 -1.39
N GLU A 344 -16.24 7.78 -2.62
CA GLU A 344 -17.31 8.37 -3.44
C GLU A 344 -18.21 7.30 -4.05
N SER A 345 -17.64 6.18 -4.56
CA SER A 345 -18.43 5.10 -5.16
C SER A 345 -19.25 4.32 -4.14
N THR A 346 -18.81 4.24 -2.89
CA THR A 346 -19.47 3.45 -1.84
C THR A 346 -20.35 4.30 -0.91
N GLY A 347 -20.11 5.60 -0.85
CA GLY A 347 -20.76 6.47 0.14
C GLY A 347 -20.24 6.29 1.58
N PHE A 348 -19.13 5.60 1.78
CA PHE A 348 -18.55 5.28 3.10
C PHE A 348 -17.70 6.42 3.70
N GLY A 349 -17.66 7.55 3.03
CA GLY A 349 -16.91 8.70 3.49
C GLY A 349 -17.14 9.94 2.63
N MET A 350 -16.24 10.91 2.78
CA MET A 350 -16.28 12.18 2.04
C MET A 350 -14.87 12.51 1.54
N VAL A 351 -14.81 13.16 0.35
CA VAL A 351 -13.55 13.61 -0.23
C VAL A 351 -13.44 15.12 -0.09
N MET A 352 -12.31 15.62 0.43
CA MET A 352 -12.00 17.04 0.55
C MET A 352 -11.87 17.67 -0.85
N SER A 353 -12.43 18.85 -1.06
CA SER A 353 -12.29 19.58 -2.32
C SER A 353 -10.83 19.97 -2.62
N GLU A 354 -10.08 20.29 -1.56
CA GLU A 354 -8.68 20.71 -1.62
C GLU A 354 -7.90 20.21 -0.39
N ARG A 355 -6.58 20.14 -0.52
CA ARG A 355 -5.69 19.82 0.60
C ARG A 355 -5.32 21.09 1.38
N THR A 356 -6.32 21.74 2.00
CA THR A 356 -6.14 22.92 2.83
C THR A 356 -6.79 22.72 4.21
N PRO A 357 -6.35 23.46 5.26
CA PRO A 357 -7.00 23.39 6.57
C PRO A 357 -8.48 23.77 6.53
N GLN A 358 -8.87 24.72 5.67
CA GLN A 358 -10.24 25.18 5.51
C GLN A 358 -11.14 24.09 4.90
N ALA A 359 -10.69 23.45 3.82
CA ALA A 359 -11.42 22.35 3.20
C ALA A 359 -11.48 21.14 4.14
N ALA A 360 -10.41 20.86 4.87
CA ALA A 360 -10.38 19.82 5.88
C ALA A 360 -11.39 20.09 7.00
N ALA A 361 -11.40 21.30 7.57
CA ALA A 361 -12.35 21.68 8.63
C ALA A 361 -13.80 21.51 8.17
N LYS A 362 -14.14 22.03 6.99
CA LYS A 362 -15.48 21.92 6.41
C LYS A 362 -15.91 20.44 6.24
N THR A 363 -15.05 19.63 5.63
CA THR A 363 -15.41 18.24 5.31
C THR A 363 -15.42 17.35 6.56
N ILE A 364 -14.50 17.56 7.50
CA ILE A 364 -14.44 16.82 8.77
C ILE A 364 -15.67 17.17 9.63
N SER A 365 -16.05 18.44 9.76
CA SER A 365 -17.25 18.84 10.51
C SER A 365 -18.51 18.23 9.92
N ALA A 366 -18.64 18.23 8.58
CA ALA A 366 -19.75 17.54 7.91
C ALA A 366 -19.73 16.03 8.18
N GLY A 367 -18.55 15.40 8.16
CA GLY A 367 -18.37 13.98 8.45
C GLY A 367 -18.73 13.62 9.88
N LEU A 368 -18.43 14.47 10.88
CA LEU A 368 -18.80 14.29 12.28
C LEU A 368 -20.29 14.49 12.55
N THR A 369 -20.95 15.33 11.74
CA THR A 369 -22.40 15.61 11.85
C THR A 369 -23.24 14.51 11.20
N LYS A 370 -22.74 13.89 10.11
CA LYS A 370 -23.48 12.85 9.38
C LYS A 370 -23.65 11.60 10.25
N ASN A 371 -24.85 11.06 10.25
CA ASN A 371 -25.11 9.75 10.84
C ASN A 371 -24.68 8.65 9.87
N TRP A 372 -23.68 7.85 10.25
CA TRP A 372 -23.11 6.79 9.45
C TRP A 372 -23.62 5.42 9.93
N ASP A 373 -24.07 4.56 9.00
CA ASP A 373 -24.28 3.14 9.29
C ASP A 373 -22.94 2.39 9.25
N ARG A 374 -22.31 2.25 10.40
CA ARG A 374 -21.02 1.54 10.54
C ARG A 374 -21.13 0.07 10.12
N SER A 375 -22.31 -0.54 10.26
CA SER A 375 -22.54 -1.92 9.84
C SER A 375 -22.63 -2.04 8.32
N GLU A 376 -23.20 -1.05 7.63
CA GLU A 376 -23.21 -0.97 6.18
C GLU A 376 -21.80 -0.80 5.62
N ILE A 377 -21.01 0.13 6.19
CA ILE A 377 -19.60 0.31 5.83
C ILE A 377 -18.85 -1.02 5.96
N ARG A 378 -19.01 -1.72 7.08
CA ARG A 378 -18.38 -3.04 7.28
C ARG A 378 -18.84 -4.07 6.23
N ARG A 379 -20.13 -4.16 5.94
CA ARG A 379 -20.65 -5.08 4.93
C ARG A 379 -20.06 -4.83 3.55
N GLY A 380 -19.91 -3.56 3.17
CA GLY A 380 -19.28 -3.19 1.90
C GLY A 380 -17.81 -3.61 1.77
N MET A 381 -17.12 -3.86 2.89
CA MET A 381 -15.72 -4.30 2.88
C MET A 381 -15.55 -5.82 2.78
N THR A 382 -16.62 -6.63 2.78
CA THR A 382 -16.49 -8.10 2.72
C THR A 382 -15.82 -8.60 1.44
N GLY A 383 -16.10 -7.98 0.30
CA GLY A 383 -15.45 -8.28 -0.99
C GLY A 383 -14.01 -7.75 -1.13
N ARG A 384 -13.49 -7.07 -0.11
CA ARG A 384 -12.13 -6.48 -0.11
C ARG A 384 -11.09 -7.32 0.63
N SER A 385 -11.39 -8.59 0.95
CA SER A 385 -10.39 -9.48 1.56
C SER A 385 -9.22 -9.72 0.61
N TRP A 386 -8.04 -10.00 1.17
CA TRP A 386 -6.90 -10.39 0.35
C TRP A 386 -7.16 -11.63 -0.51
N GLY A 387 -8.08 -12.52 -0.10
CA GLY A 387 -8.52 -13.67 -0.89
C GLY A 387 -9.20 -13.23 -2.19
N HIS A 388 -10.25 -12.40 -2.11
CA HIS A 388 -10.94 -11.88 -3.29
C HIS A 388 -10.02 -11.07 -4.22
N ILE A 389 -9.11 -10.28 -3.64
CA ILE A 389 -8.11 -9.54 -4.43
C ILE A 389 -7.15 -10.49 -5.14
N ALA A 390 -6.71 -11.57 -4.50
CA ALA A 390 -5.83 -12.56 -5.11
C ALA A 390 -6.51 -13.29 -6.27
N GLU A 391 -7.80 -13.62 -6.14
CA GLU A 391 -8.61 -14.22 -7.21
C GLU A 391 -8.72 -13.29 -8.43
N ALA A 392 -9.04 -12.00 -8.20
CA ALA A 392 -9.08 -10.99 -9.27
C ALA A 392 -7.72 -10.84 -9.97
N VAL A 393 -6.63 -10.82 -9.18
CA VAL A 393 -5.27 -10.78 -9.72
C VAL A 393 -4.97 -12.03 -10.54
N PHE A 394 -5.31 -13.21 -10.04
CA PHE A 394 -5.07 -14.46 -10.77
C PHE A 394 -5.85 -14.52 -12.08
N LEU A 395 -7.11 -14.09 -12.07
CA LEU A 395 -7.93 -14.01 -13.29
C LEU A 395 -7.27 -13.10 -14.34
N HIS A 396 -6.69 -11.97 -13.92
CA HIS A 396 -5.95 -11.08 -14.83
C HIS A 396 -4.65 -11.72 -15.32
N LEU A 397 -3.87 -12.36 -14.46
CA LEU A 397 -2.62 -13.05 -14.80
C LEU A 397 -2.84 -14.24 -15.73
N SER A 398 -3.94 -14.98 -15.56
CA SER A 398 -4.27 -16.16 -16.38
C SER A 398 -4.45 -15.82 -17.87
N GLN A 399 -4.80 -14.59 -18.21
CA GLN A 399 -4.88 -14.10 -19.59
C GLN A 399 -3.52 -14.09 -20.31
N LEU A 400 -2.42 -14.18 -19.57
CA LEU A 400 -1.06 -14.28 -20.12
C LEU A 400 -0.64 -15.73 -20.42
N LEU A 401 -1.43 -16.71 -20.00
CA LEU A 401 -1.08 -18.12 -20.06
C LEU A 401 -2.00 -18.85 -21.05
N PRO A 402 -1.55 -19.10 -22.29
CA PRO A 402 -2.35 -19.83 -23.28
C PRO A 402 -2.67 -21.25 -22.77
N GLY A 403 -3.95 -21.61 -22.68
CA GLY A 403 -4.43 -22.94 -22.32
C GLY A 403 -4.85 -23.16 -20.87
N LEU A 404 -4.71 -22.17 -19.98
CA LEU A 404 -5.39 -22.21 -18.69
C LEU A 404 -6.88 -21.93 -18.88
N LYS A 405 -7.72 -22.93 -18.57
CA LYS A 405 -9.16 -22.67 -18.41
C LYS A 405 -9.35 -21.83 -17.16
N PRO A 406 -10.18 -20.76 -17.20
CA PRO A 406 -10.59 -20.06 -16.00
C PRO A 406 -11.08 -21.07 -14.97
N ILE A 407 -10.66 -20.94 -13.71
CA ILE A 407 -11.29 -21.65 -12.59
C ILE A 407 -12.77 -21.27 -12.66
N ALA A 408 -13.64 -22.30 -12.82
CA ALA A 408 -15.04 -22.15 -13.13
C ALA A 408 -15.73 -21.12 -12.22
N GLU A 409 -16.50 -20.26 -12.85
CA GLU A 409 -17.53 -19.36 -12.34
C GLU A 409 -18.00 -19.62 -10.89
N SER A 410 -17.37 -18.97 -9.94
CA SER A 410 -17.90 -18.84 -8.57
C SER A 410 -17.68 -17.45 -7.96
N VAL A 411 -17.32 -16.46 -8.78
CA VAL A 411 -17.19 -15.08 -8.30
C VAL A 411 -18.08 -14.19 -9.16
N PRO A 412 -19.09 -13.52 -8.59
CA PRO A 412 -19.80 -12.47 -9.31
C PRO A 412 -18.79 -11.36 -9.62
N VAL A 413 -18.60 -11.10 -10.91
CA VAL A 413 -17.95 -9.88 -11.39
C VAL A 413 -18.75 -8.73 -10.78
N VAL A 414 -18.14 -7.96 -9.91
CA VAL A 414 -18.67 -6.66 -9.51
C VAL A 414 -18.55 -5.80 -10.76
N GLU A 415 -19.63 -5.77 -11.54
CA GLU A 415 -19.78 -4.78 -12.60
C GLU A 415 -19.63 -3.41 -11.95
N SER A 416 -18.74 -2.62 -12.53
CA SER A 416 -18.59 -1.21 -12.22
C SER A 416 -19.92 -0.51 -12.42
N ILE A 417 -20.58 -0.17 -11.30
CA ILE A 417 -21.71 0.76 -11.25
C ILE A 417 -21.18 2.19 -11.24
#